data_456bc2186a9a0bb5c7a00a6f6e946c83
#
_entry.id   456bc2186a9a0bb5c7a00a6f6e946c83
#
_cell.length_a   1.000
_cell.length_b   1.000
_cell.length_c   1.000
_cell.angle_alpha   90.00
_cell.angle_beta   90.00
_cell.angle_gamma   90.00
#
_symmetry.space_group_name_H-M   'P 1'
#
loop_
_entity.id
_entity.type
_entity.pdbx_description
1 polymer ?
#
loop_
_entity_poly.entity_id
_entity_poly.type
_entity_poly.pdbx_seq_one_letter_code
_entity_poly.pdbx_strand_id
1 'polypeptide(L)'
;SVSSGLSSRADDSGLKNESSSSRTPEASSEVDSENSQSSSEPASSGNNSTSLSASAGMPSAEISSSTEAKQAATTVDISYKTHVQTYGWQDWAANGASSGTTGLAKRLEAIQIKTSAPASQGGIRYKTHVQTYGWLDWVSDGASSGTTGEARRLEAIQIELTGALATQYDVYYRVHAQTFGWLDWACNGASAGSAGYAKRLEAIQIVLVPKGGKAPGSTAAPYKELPPAVSYQSYLSGAWQNSVLDNTVSGTVGQAKQIEGIKISLQDKAVSFAGSSIQYRTHLQTYAWQGWTSNGGISGKP
;
A
#
# COMPACT_ATOMS: atom_id res chain seq x y z
N SER A 1 3.74 -65.57 12.50
CA SER A 1 4.23 -66.05 13.80
C SER A 1 5.21 -65.02 14.41
N VAL A 2 4.77 -64.57 15.57
CA VAL A 2 5.51 -64.11 16.75
C VAL A 2 6.15 -62.73 16.62
N SER A 3 5.66 -61.71 17.14
CA SER A 3 5.20 -61.32 18.49
C SER A 3 6.32 -60.68 19.33
N SER A 4 5.94 -59.65 19.96
CA SER A 4 6.42 -59.03 21.22
C SER A 4 7.67 -58.13 21.14
N GLY A 5 7.74 -56.98 21.79
CA GLY A 5 6.88 -56.35 22.77
C GLY A 5 7.70 -55.27 23.47
N LEU A 6 7.02 -54.28 23.97
CA LEU A 6 7.20 -53.56 25.24
C LEU A 6 8.61 -53.05 25.61
N SER A 7 8.88 -51.88 26.09
CA SER A 7 8.25 -51.15 27.20
C SER A 7 8.96 -49.81 27.45
N SER A 8 8.20 -48.82 27.69
CA SER A 8 8.22 -47.71 28.66
C SER A 8 9.50 -47.46 29.46
N ARG A 9 9.87 -46.21 29.60
CA ARG A 9 9.82 -45.50 30.90
C ARG A 9 10.14 -44.01 30.76
N ALA A 10 9.31 -43.29 31.45
CA ALA A 10 9.49 -41.90 31.85
C ALA A 10 10.52 -41.81 32.99
N ASP A 11 11.11 -40.61 33.12
CA ASP A 11 11.50 -39.92 34.37
C ASP A 11 11.78 -38.46 33.95
N ASP A 12 11.07 -37.55 34.35
CA ASP A 12 10.83 -36.71 35.54
C ASP A 12 12.10 -36.24 36.26
N SER A 13 12.33 -34.94 36.16
CA SER A 13 12.94 -34.01 37.11
C SER A 13 13.03 -32.63 36.44
N GLY A 14 12.28 -31.66 36.73
CA GLY A 14 11.92 -30.97 37.93
C GLY A 14 13.06 -30.09 38.42
N LEU A 15 13.14 -28.81 37.98
CA LEU A 15 13.73 -27.76 38.79
C LEU A 15 13.10 -26.40 38.48
N LYS A 16 12.34 -25.98 39.46
CA LYS A 16 11.90 -24.59 39.66
C LYS A 16 13.16 -23.73 39.92
N ASN A 17 13.13 -22.51 39.42
CA ASN A 17 13.67 -21.40 40.20
C ASN A 17 12.92 -20.09 39.88
N GLU A 18 12.21 -19.65 40.87
CA GLU A 18 11.72 -18.29 41.01
C GLU A 18 12.89 -17.36 41.35
N SER A 19 12.91 -16.17 40.79
CA SER A 19 13.32 -15.01 41.55
C SER A 19 12.85 -13.71 40.90
N SER A 20 11.93 -13.09 41.58
CA SER A 20 11.52 -11.72 41.55
C SER A 20 12.66 -10.72 41.64
N SER A 21 12.59 -9.61 40.90
CA SER A 21 12.93 -8.30 41.44
C SER A 21 12.31 -7.16 40.69
N SER A 22 11.38 -6.53 41.34
CA SER A 22 10.83 -5.21 41.16
C SER A 22 11.93 -4.13 41.25
N ARG A 23 11.83 -3.12 40.36
CA ARG A 23 12.25 -1.76 40.67
C ARG A 23 11.62 -0.76 39.67
N THR A 24 10.59 -0.08 40.10
CA THR A 24 10.38 1.33 39.88
C THR A 24 11.21 2.09 40.93
N PRO A 25 11.80 3.24 40.62
CA PRO A 25 11.15 4.47 40.99
C PRO A 25 11.44 5.66 40.06
N GLU A 26 10.61 6.55 40.13
CA GLU A 26 10.59 7.93 40.63
C GLU A 26 10.70 9.03 39.61
N ALA A 27 9.71 9.85 39.78
CA ALA A 27 9.50 11.16 39.20
C ALA A 27 10.41 12.21 39.87
N SER A 28 10.75 13.24 39.14
CA SER A 28 10.93 14.61 39.63
C SER A 28 10.82 15.51 38.41
N SER A 29 9.76 16.28 38.32
CA SER A 29 9.44 17.58 38.90
C SER A 29 10.24 18.73 38.28
N GLU A 30 9.43 19.53 37.58
CA GLU A 30 9.37 21.01 37.61
C GLU A 30 10.58 21.81 37.13
N VAL A 31 10.37 22.77 36.26
CA VAL A 31 10.08 24.18 36.61
C VAL A 31 9.58 24.95 35.39
N ASP A 32 8.55 25.72 35.66
CA ASP A 32 7.97 26.84 34.93
C ASP A 32 8.97 27.85 34.34
N SER A 33 8.59 28.48 33.27
CA SER A 33 8.61 29.96 33.18
C SER A 33 7.69 30.45 32.07
N GLU A 34 6.65 31.10 32.54
CA GLU A 34 5.83 32.06 31.82
C GLU A 34 6.69 33.18 31.17
N ASN A 35 6.29 33.69 30.04
CA ASN A 35 6.11 35.13 29.92
C ASN A 35 5.14 35.51 28.80
N SER A 36 4.23 36.31 29.23
CA SER A 36 3.10 36.93 28.60
C SER A 36 3.44 38.17 27.76
N GLN A 37 2.39 38.56 27.04
CA GLN A 37 2.06 39.96 26.62
C GLN A 37 2.60 40.37 25.25
N SER A 38 1.87 41.07 24.43
CA SER A 38 0.58 41.78 24.50
C SER A 38 0.45 42.64 23.24
N SER A 39 -0.76 42.66 22.68
CA SER A 39 -1.44 43.83 22.08
C SER A 39 -0.69 44.62 20.97
N SER A 40 -1.28 45.00 19.87
CA SER A 40 -2.34 45.98 19.73
C SER A 40 -2.73 46.19 18.27
N GLU A 41 -4.04 46.19 17.98
CA GLU A 41 -4.61 46.98 16.88
C GLU A 41 -4.50 48.47 17.18
N PRO A 42 -4.62 49.36 16.16
CA PRO A 42 -5.88 50.02 16.02
C PRO A 42 -6.38 50.27 14.58
N ALA A 43 -7.70 50.39 14.50
CA ALA A 43 -8.50 50.86 13.40
C ALA A 43 -8.36 52.39 13.18
N SER A 44 -8.59 52.88 11.96
CA SER A 44 -9.27 54.17 11.65
C SER A 44 -9.47 54.25 10.14
N SER A 45 -10.65 54.17 9.61
CA SER A 45 -11.65 55.20 9.39
C SER A 45 -11.22 56.34 8.44
N GLY A 46 -11.94 56.50 7.35
CA GLY A 46 -11.84 57.63 6.45
C GLY A 46 -12.75 57.51 5.23
N ASN A 47 -14.00 57.91 5.40
CA ASN A 47 -14.94 58.26 4.31
C ASN A 47 -14.35 59.32 3.37
N ASN A 48 -14.65 59.27 2.08
CA ASN A 48 -15.27 60.43 1.43
C ASN A 48 -16.00 60.11 0.13
N SER A 49 -17.25 60.48 0.10
CA SER A 49 -18.13 60.57 -1.02
C SER A 49 -17.78 61.76 -1.91
N THR A 50 -17.88 61.63 -3.22
CA THR A 50 -18.37 62.73 -4.04
C THR A 50 -19.03 62.19 -5.31
N SER A 51 -20.31 62.49 -5.44
CA SER A 51 -21.13 62.39 -6.61
C SER A 51 -20.78 63.48 -7.63
N LEU A 52 -20.96 63.19 -8.91
CA LEU A 52 -21.53 64.15 -9.89
C LEU A 52 -22.04 63.44 -11.13
N SER A 53 -23.30 63.77 -11.45
CA SER A 53 -24.08 63.40 -12.61
C SER A 53 -23.64 64.09 -13.88
N ALA A 54 -23.88 63.45 -15.05
CA ALA A 54 -24.49 64.07 -16.26
C ALA A 54 -24.59 62.99 -17.37
N SER A 55 -25.70 62.63 -17.69
CA SER A 55 -26.64 62.69 -18.82
C SER A 55 -26.09 62.61 -20.23
N ALA A 56 -26.75 61.75 -20.99
CA ALA A 56 -27.25 61.80 -22.37
C ALA A 56 -26.60 60.85 -23.39
N GLY A 57 -27.47 60.11 -24.06
CA GLY A 57 -27.31 59.65 -25.45
C GLY A 57 -27.49 58.15 -25.70
N MET A 58 -28.72 57.71 -25.95
CA MET A 58 -29.00 56.44 -26.63
C MET A 58 -28.56 56.48 -28.11
N PRO A 59 -28.21 55.31 -28.71
CA PRO A 59 -29.26 54.53 -29.35
C PRO A 59 -29.22 53.02 -29.09
N SER A 60 -30.38 52.43 -29.17
CA SER A 60 -30.70 51.02 -29.18
C SER A 60 -29.84 50.22 -30.18
N ALA A 61 -29.18 49.20 -29.67
CA ALA A 61 -28.81 48.05 -30.46
C ALA A 61 -29.30 46.81 -29.70
N GLU A 62 -30.20 46.07 -30.33
CA GLU A 62 -30.66 44.79 -29.85
C GLU A 62 -29.46 43.84 -29.68
N ILE A 63 -29.12 43.55 -28.47
CA ILE A 63 -28.20 42.47 -28.15
C ILE A 63 -29.07 41.28 -27.81
N SER A 64 -29.18 40.34 -28.76
CA SER A 64 -29.63 38.99 -28.50
C SER A 64 -28.85 38.42 -27.32
N SER A 65 -29.50 38.38 -26.18
CA SER A 65 -28.99 37.68 -25.02
C SER A 65 -29.02 36.17 -25.27
N SER A 66 -27.97 35.65 -25.88
CA SER A 66 -27.66 34.23 -25.72
C SER A 66 -27.26 34.04 -24.26
N THR A 67 -28.23 33.71 -23.44
CA THR A 67 -28.00 33.21 -22.10
C THR A 67 -27.36 31.80 -22.26
N GLU A 68 -26.05 31.76 -22.49
CA GLU A 68 -25.30 30.53 -22.17
C GLU A 68 -25.49 30.31 -20.68
N ALA A 69 -26.43 29.46 -20.33
CA ALA A 69 -26.48 28.87 -19.01
C ALA A 69 -25.16 28.13 -18.83
N LYS A 70 -24.18 28.79 -18.22
CA LYS A 70 -22.99 28.14 -17.70
C LYS A 70 -23.48 27.08 -16.72
N GLN A 71 -23.71 25.88 -17.25
CA GLN A 71 -24.07 24.71 -16.47
C GLN A 71 -22.96 24.57 -15.41
N ALA A 72 -23.31 24.84 -14.16
CA ALA A 72 -22.41 24.64 -13.05
C ALA A 72 -21.92 23.18 -13.14
N ALA A 73 -20.67 23.00 -13.46
CA ALA A 73 -20.06 21.69 -13.50
C ALA A 73 -20.29 21.07 -12.11
N THR A 74 -21.14 20.07 -12.04
CA THR A 74 -21.39 19.31 -10.83
C THR A 74 -20.07 18.65 -10.48
N THR A 75 -19.40 19.13 -9.43
CA THR A 75 -18.17 18.50 -8.95
C THR A 75 -18.51 17.11 -8.43
N VAL A 76 -17.77 16.11 -8.90
CA VAL A 76 -17.94 14.75 -8.42
C VAL A 76 -17.14 14.58 -7.13
N ASP A 77 -17.80 14.14 -6.07
CA ASP A 77 -17.17 13.82 -4.80
C ASP A 77 -16.72 12.35 -4.76
N ILE A 78 -15.62 12.10 -4.07
CA ILE A 78 -15.18 10.77 -3.70
C ILE A 78 -15.32 10.57 -2.19
N SER A 79 -15.95 9.48 -1.78
CA SER A 79 -16.14 9.12 -0.37
C SER A 79 -15.57 7.73 -0.11
N TYR A 80 -14.96 7.55 1.05
CA TYR A 80 -14.34 6.29 1.45
C TYR A 80 -14.36 6.12 2.97
N LYS A 81 -14.37 4.86 3.40
CA LYS A 81 -14.25 4.50 4.82
C LYS A 81 -13.41 3.25 4.97
N THR A 82 -12.73 3.13 6.09
CA THR A 82 -11.85 2.01 6.41
C THR A 82 -12.34 1.23 7.62
N HIS A 83 -12.14 -0.09 7.60
CA HIS A 83 -12.25 -0.94 8.77
C HIS A 83 -10.89 -0.97 9.47
N VAL A 84 -10.87 -0.52 10.73
CA VAL A 84 -9.66 -0.39 11.53
C VAL A 84 -9.68 -1.41 12.65
N GLN A 85 -8.55 -2.08 12.87
CA GLN A 85 -8.35 -3.01 13.98
C GLN A 85 -8.89 -2.46 15.29
N THR A 86 -9.77 -3.20 15.98
CA THR A 86 -10.44 -2.88 17.24
C THR A 86 -11.49 -1.76 17.20
N TYR A 87 -11.46 -0.89 16.17
CA TYR A 87 -12.44 0.20 16.02
C TYR A 87 -13.58 -0.13 15.06
N GLY A 88 -13.39 -1.14 14.17
CA GLY A 88 -14.37 -1.47 13.15
C GLY A 88 -14.43 -0.45 12.02
N TRP A 89 -15.58 -0.39 11.34
CA TRP A 89 -15.82 0.58 10.27
C TRP A 89 -15.89 1.99 10.82
N GLN A 90 -15.03 2.85 10.25
CA GLN A 90 -15.04 4.28 10.54
C GLN A 90 -16.13 5.00 9.75
N ASP A 91 -16.39 6.26 10.09
CA ASP A 91 -17.26 7.13 9.30
C ASP A 91 -16.69 7.40 7.90
N TRP A 92 -17.56 7.82 6.99
CA TRP A 92 -17.17 8.20 5.64
C TRP A 92 -16.32 9.47 5.66
N ALA A 93 -15.10 9.38 5.15
CA ALA A 93 -14.25 10.50 4.79
C ALA A 93 -14.48 10.84 3.31
N ALA A 94 -14.15 12.07 2.91
CA ALA A 94 -14.31 12.53 1.53
C ALA A 94 -13.17 13.44 1.08
N ASN A 95 -12.93 13.50 -0.23
CA ASN A 95 -12.16 14.53 -0.92
C ASN A 95 -10.82 14.88 -0.28
N GLY A 96 -10.00 13.86 0.01
CA GLY A 96 -8.66 14.04 0.60
C GLY A 96 -8.62 14.03 2.13
N ALA A 97 -9.76 13.96 2.83
CA ALA A 97 -9.77 13.75 4.27
C ALA A 97 -9.17 12.36 4.62
N SER A 98 -8.51 12.25 5.76
CA SER A 98 -7.90 10.99 6.18
C SER A 98 -8.95 10.01 6.72
N SER A 99 -8.93 8.74 6.26
CA SER A 99 -9.67 7.62 6.85
C SER A 99 -8.69 6.62 7.43
N GLY A 100 -8.95 6.14 8.65
CA GLY A 100 -8.04 5.31 9.41
C GLY A 100 -7.41 6.06 10.59
N THR A 101 -6.27 5.58 11.09
CA THR A 101 -5.58 6.16 12.25
C THR A 101 -4.09 6.30 11.96
N THR A 102 -3.44 7.32 12.54
CA THR A 102 -1.99 7.47 12.53
C THR A 102 -1.46 7.51 13.96
N GLY A 103 -0.29 6.92 14.21
CA GLY A 103 0.33 6.91 15.53
C GLY A 103 -0.28 5.96 16.56
N LEU A 104 -1.40 5.30 16.25
CA LEU A 104 -2.07 4.37 17.17
C LEU A 104 -1.70 2.90 16.94
N ALA A 105 -0.82 2.64 16.00
CA ALA A 105 -0.37 1.30 15.64
C ALA A 105 -1.52 0.33 15.28
N LYS A 106 -2.62 0.85 14.71
CA LYS A 106 -3.78 0.07 14.27
C LYS A 106 -3.75 -0.16 12.76
N ARG A 107 -4.00 -1.41 12.35
CA ARG A 107 -4.01 -1.77 10.93
C ARG A 107 -5.35 -1.45 10.28
N LEU A 108 -5.33 -1.12 9.03
CA LEU A 108 -6.49 -1.22 8.15
C LEU A 108 -6.71 -2.69 7.79
N GLU A 109 -7.95 -3.14 7.79
CA GLU A 109 -8.37 -4.51 7.49
C GLU A 109 -9.22 -4.58 6.22
N ALA A 110 -10.03 -3.55 5.94
CA ALA A 110 -10.84 -3.41 4.75
C ALA A 110 -11.12 -1.94 4.41
N ILE A 111 -11.58 -1.69 3.18
CA ILE A 111 -11.96 -0.37 2.68
C ILE A 111 -13.19 -0.45 1.78
N GLN A 112 -14.01 0.59 1.81
CA GLN A 112 -15.08 0.85 0.85
C GLN A 112 -14.87 2.23 0.24
N ILE A 113 -15.04 2.35 -1.09
CA ILE A 113 -14.85 3.61 -1.83
C ILE A 113 -16.01 3.78 -2.82
N LYS A 114 -16.55 4.98 -2.92
CA LYS A 114 -17.61 5.32 -3.88
C LYS A 114 -17.46 6.76 -4.38
N THR A 115 -18.07 7.05 -5.49
CA THR A 115 -18.18 8.43 -6.04
C THR A 115 -19.62 8.89 -6.01
N SER A 116 -19.85 10.21 -6.11
CA SER A 116 -21.17 10.79 -6.31
C SER A 116 -21.60 10.81 -7.78
N ALA A 117 -20.75 10.34 -8.69
CA ALA A 117 -21.08 10.28 -10.11
C ALA A 117 -22.25 9.33 -10.38
N PRO A 118 -23.16 9.69 -11.31
CA PRO A 118 -24.19 8.75 -11.77
C PRO A 118 -23.52 7.52 -12.43
N ALA A 119 -24.09 6.34 -12.26
CA ALA A 119 -23.58 5.10 -12.84
C ALA A 119 -23.42 5.15 -14.37
N SER A 120 -24.21 5.98 -15.04
CA SER A 120 -24.10 6.22 -16.49
C SER A 120 -22.80 6.91 -16.92
N GLN A 121 -22.10 7.56 -16.00
CA GLN A 121 -20.80 8.20 -16.25
C GLN A 121 -19.62 7.28 -15.91
N GLY A 122 -19.88 6.11 -15.36
CA GLY A 122 -18.86 5.21 -14.84
C GLY A 122 -18.82 5.22 -13.32
N GLY A 123 -17.72 4.76 -12.74
CA GLY A 123 -17.58 4.63 -11.30
C GLY A 123 -16.12 4.52 -10.88
N ILE A 124 -15.91 3.88 -9.77
CA ILE A 124 -14.58 3.62 -9.22
C ILE A 124 -14.41 2.13 -8.93
N ARG A 125 -13.26 1.57 -9.29
CA ARG A 125 -12.88 0.21 -8.88
C ARG A 125 -11.56 0.21 -8.13
N TYR A 126 -11.41 -0.74 -7.26
CA TYR A 126 -10.23 -0.85 -6.41
C TYR A 126 -10.00 -2.28 -5.95
N LYS A 127 -8.77 -2.56 -5.59
CA LYS A 127 -8.35 -3.82 -4.96
C LYS A 127 -7.27 -3.58 -3.93
N THR A 128 -7.19 -4.46 -2.94
CA THR A 128 -6.21 -4.38 -1.86
C THR A 128 -5.28 -5.59 -1.84
N HIS A 129 -4.05 -5.36 -1.42
CA HIS A 129 -3.10 -6.42 -1.06
C HIS A 129 -3.28 -6.72 0.42
N VAL A 130 -3.62 -7.97 0.72
CA VAL A 130 -3.92 -8.44 2.07
C VAL A 130 -2.84 -9.41 2.53
N GLN A 131 -2.43 -9.30 3.78
CA GLN A 131 -1.50 -10.22 4.41
C GLN A 131 -1.86 -11.67 4.10
N THR A 132 -0.92 -12.45 3.58
CA THR A 132 -0.99 -13.85 3.18
C THR A 132 -1.88 -14.19 1.97
N TYR A 133 -2.83 -13.32 1.60
CA TYR A 133 -3.68 -13.52 0.42
C TYR A 133 -3.10 -12.86 -0.84
N GLY A 134 -2.24 -11.85 -0.68
CA GLY A 134 -1.76 -11.05 -1.81
C GLY A 134 -2.85 -10.10 -2.33
N TRP A 135 -2.80 -9.80 -3.63
CA TRP A 135 -3.78 -8.97 -4.28
C TRP A 135 -5.12 -9.70 -4.42
N LEU A 136 -6.17 -9.09 -3.86
CA LEU A 136 -7.55 -9.54 -4.07
C LEU A 136 -8.07 -9.10 -5.45
N ASP A 137 -9.23 -9.63 -5.83
CA ASP A 137 -9.92 -9.21 -7.03
C ASP A 137 -10.42 -7.76 -6.95
N TRP A 138 -10.65 -7.15 -8.11
CA TRP A 138 -11.23 -5.84 -8.22
C TRP A 138 -12.68 -5.82 -7.73
N VAL A 139 -12.99 -4.83 -6.90
CA VAL A 139 -14.37 -4.50 -6.49
C VAL A 139 -14.70 -3.07 -6.90
N SER A 140 -15.99 -2.72 -6.92
CA SER A 140 -16.46 -1.42 -7.40
C SER A 140 -17.44 -0.77 -6.42
N ASP A 141 -17.51 0.56 -6.50
CA ASP A 141 -18.62 1.41 -6.06
C ASP A 141 -19.22 1.04 -4.69
N GLY A 142 -18.42 1.10 -3.64
CA GLY A 142 -18.83 0.86 -2.26
C GLY A 142 -18.76 -0.60 -1.80
N ALA A 143 -18.41 -1.55 -2.67
CA ALA A 143 -18.14 -2.92 -2.24
C ALA A 143 -16.89 -2.99 -1.36
N SER A 144 -16.82 -3.94 -0.45
CA SER A 144 -15.69 -4.07 0.47
C SER A 144 -14.50 -4.77 -0.19
N SER A 145 -13.29 -4.20 -0.11
CA SER A 145 -12.03 -4.85 -0.43
C SER A 145 -11.19 -5.00 0.83
N GLY A 146 -10.66 -6.19 1.06
CA GLY A 146 -9.99 -6.58 2.30
C GLY A 146 -10.77 -7.65 3.06
N THR A 147 -10.46 -7.83 4.34
CA THR A 147 -11.11 -8.82 5.21
C THR A 147 -11.58 -8.16 6.50
N THR A 148 -12.64 -8.70 7.11
CA THR A 148 -13.10 -8.30 8.44
C THR A 148 -13.20 -9.53 9.33
N GLY A 149 -12.76 -9.41 10.60
CA GLY A 149 -12.79 -10.53 11.54
C GLY A 149 -11.66 -11.56 11.40
N GLU A 150 -10.77 -11.42 10.41
CA GLU A 150 -9.66 -12.35 10.18
C GLU A 150 -8.32 -11.84 10.73
N ALA A 151 -8.32 -10.68 11.33
CA ALA A 151 -7.12 -10.04 11.89
C ALA A 151 -5.97 -9.88 10.86
N ARG A 152 -6.30 -9.73 9.56
CA ARG A 152 -5.33 -9.52 8.48
C ARG A 152 -5.20 -8.05 8.13
N ARG A 153 -3.97 -7.61 7.88
CA ARG A 153 -3.70 -6.22 7.51
C ARG A 153 -3.80 -6.01 6.01
N LEU A 154 -4.21 -4.82 5.62
CA LEU A 154 -3.93 -4.29 4.29
C LEU A 154 -2.46 -3.86 4.21
N GLU A 155 -1.82 -4.13 3.09
CA GLU A 155 -0.41 -3.79 2.82
C GLU A 155 -0.25 -2.82 1.65
N ALA A 156 -1.17 -2.88 0.67
CA ALA A 156 -1.22 -1.96 -0.45
C ALA A 156 -2.64 -1.87 -1.05
N ILE A 157 -2.82 -0.87 -1.94
CA ILE A 157 -4.08 -0.64 -2.65
C ILE A 157 -3.81 -0.13 -4.06
N GLN A 158 -4.70 -0.47 -4.99
CA GLN A 158 -4.82 0.11 -6.33
C GLN A 158 -6.23 0.63 -6.51
N ILE A 159 -6.37 1.82 -7.09
CA ILE A 159 -7.65 2.50 -7.29
C ILE A 159 -7.66 3.12 -8.68
N GLU A 160 -8.74 2.93 -9.44
CA GLU A 160 -8.93 3.57 -10.74
C GLU A 160 -10.37 3.92 -11.00
N LEU A 161 -10.58 4.94 -11.83
CA LEU A 161 -11.88 5.33 -12.33
C LEU A 161 -12.26 4.53 -13.57
N THR A 162 -13.55 4.43 -13.85
CA THR A 162 -14.09 3.72 -15.01
C THR A 162 -15.02 4.62 -15.82
N GLY A 163 -15.28 4.26 -17.08
CA GLY A 163 -16.20 4.97 -17.95
C GLY A 163 -15.79 6.41 -18.26
N ALA A 164 -16.76 7.27 -18.50
CA ALA A 164 -16.54 8.69 -18.81
C ALA A 164 -15.85 9.44 -17.64
N LEU A 165 -16.06 9.00 -16.41
CA LEU A 165 -15.43 9.60 -15.24
C LEU A 165 -13.89 9.56 -15.33
N ALA A 166 -13.32 8.47 -15.85
CA ALA A 166 -11.88 8.32 -16.07
C ALA A 166 -11.30 9.28 -17.12
N THR A 167 -12.13 9.84 -17.99
CA THR A 167 -11.72 10.85 -18.98
C THR A 167 -11.81 12.27 -18.44
N GLN A 168 -12.57 12.48 -17.37
CA GLN A 168 -12.81 13.79 -16.77
C GLN A 168 -11.91 14.05 -15.55
N TYR A 169 -11.53 12.99 -14.83
CA TYR A 169 -10.75 13.08 -13.60
C TYR A 169 -9.58 12.10 -13.58
N ASP A 170 -8.58 12.45 -12.80
CA ASP A 170 -7.54 11.55 -12.29
C ASP A 170 -7.84 11.28 -10.82
N VAL A 171 -7.75 10.01 -10.38
CA VAL A 171 -7.83 9.65 -8.97
C VAL A 171 -6.44 9.54 -8.39
N TYR A 172 -6.14 10.39 -7.40
CA TYR A 172 -4.92 10.33 -6.62
C TYR A 172 -5.20 9.76 -5.24
N TYR A 173 -4.29 8.95 -4.74
CA TYR A 173 -4.39 8.37 -3.39
C TYR A 173 -3.01 8.12 -2.80
N ARG A 174 -2.94 8.26 -1.47
CA ARG A 174 -1.75 7.91 -0.70
C ARG A 174 -2.11 7.21 0.59
N VAL A 175 -1.19 6.45 1.13
CA VAL A 175 -1.41 5.69 2.35
C VAL A 175 -0.36 6.01 3.41
N HIS A 176 -0.76 5.94 4.67
CA HIS A 176 0.16 5.89 5.80
C HIS A 176 0.48 4.43 6.08
N ALA A 177 1.75 4.07 6.00
CA ALA A 177 2.22 2.71 6.21
C ALA A 177 3.15 2.63 7.42
N GLN A 178 3.03 1.56 8.18
CA GLN A 178 3.87 1.29 9.36
C GLN A 178 5.35 1.48 9.04
N THR A 179 6.07 2.25 9.83
CA THR A 179 7.48 2.63 9.71
C THR A 179 7.86 3.53 8.53
N PHE A 180 7.02 3.60 7.49
CA PHE A 180 7.27 4.47 6.33
C PHE A 180 6.58 5.82 6.44
N GLY A 181 5.54 5.94 7.31
CA GLY A 181 4.72 7.14 7.38
C GLY A 181 3.84 7.31 6.14
N TRP A 182 3.49 8.55 5.81
CA TRP A 182 2.79 8.87 4.57
C TRP A 182 3.72 8.68 3.38
N LEU A 183 3.33 7.77 2.48
CA LEU A 183 3.97 7.61 1.18
C LEU A 183 3.49 8.69 0.20
N ASP A 184 4.16 8.80 -0.94
CA ASP A 184 3.78 9.70 -2.01
C ASP A 184 2.43 9.31 -2.64
N TRP A 185 1.91 10.18 -3.52
CA TRP A 185 0.63 9.96 -4.19
C TRP A 185 0.76 8.99 -5.37
N ALA A 186 -0.01 7.91 -5.35
CA ALA A 186 -0.28 7.07 -6.51
C ALA A 186 -1.43 7.68 -7.34
N CYS A 187 -1.52 7.29 -8.61
CA CYS A 187 -2.51 7.78 -9.54
C CYS A 187 -3.04 6.64 -10.43
N ASN A 188 -4.35 6.62 -10.68
CA ASN A 188 -4.99 5.83 -11.75
C ASN A 188 -4.50 4.38 -11.86
N GLY A 189 -4.71 3.58 -10.84
CA GLY A 189 -4.35 2.15 -10.80
C GLY A 189 -2.91 1.85 -10.38
N ALA A 190 -2.05 2.86 -10.18
CA ALA A 190 -0.72 2.64 -9.62
C ALA A 190 -0.82 2.11 -8.18
N SER A 191 0.13 1.29 -7.73
CA SER A 191 0.13 0.78 -6.37
C SER A 191 0.49 1.87 -5.35
N ALA A 192 -0.21 1.91 -4.21
CA ALA A 192 0.16 2.67 -3.02
C ALA A 192 0.31 1.74 -1.83
N GLY A 193 1.41 1.86 -1.07
CA GLY A 193 1.69 0.98 0.07
C GLY A 193 3.00 0.22 -0.06
N SER A 194 3.00 -1.05 0.34
CA SER A 194 4.19 -1.90 0.22
C SER A 194 3.82 -3.37 0.02
N ALA A 195 4.72 -4.13 -0.64
CA ALA A 195 4.65 -5.60 -0.67
C ALA A 195 5.98 -6.19 -0.20
N GLY A 196 5.90 -7.37 0.44
CA GLY A 196 7.07 -8.09 0.95
C GLY A 196 7.64 -7.58 2.28
N TYR A 197 7.34 -6.35 2.68
CA TYR A 197 7.83 -5.75 3.92
C TYR A 197 7.03 -6.10 5.17
N ALA A 198 5.90 -6.78 5.02
CA ALA A 198 5.00 -7.10 6.12
C ALA A 198 4.56 -5.85 6.93
N LYS A 199 4.40 -4.70 6.26
CA LYS A 199 3.98 -3.43 6.87
C LYS A 199 2.49 -3.18 6.63
N ARG A 200 1.78 -2.86 7.70
CA ARG A 200 0.33 -2.56 7.63
C ARG A 200 0.09 -1.16 7.10
N LEU A 201 -1.00 -0.99 6.40
CA LEU A 201 -1.60 0.33 6.19
C LEU A 201 -2.30 0.77 7.49
N GLU A 202 -2.25 2.06 7.79
CA GLU A 202 -2.81 2.67 8.99
C GLU A 202 -3.84 3.75 8.66
N ALA A 203 -3.66 4.47 7.53
CA ALA A 203 -4.60 5.46 7.02
C ALA A 203 -4.47 5.63 5.50
N ILE A 204 -5.48 6.26 4.90
CA ILE A 204 -5.54 6.57 3.49
C ILE A 204 -6.15 7.94 3.24
N GLN A 205 -5.71 8.61 2.19
CA GLN A 205 -6.31 9.81 1.60
C GLN A 205 -6.55 9.57 0.11
N ILE A 206 -7.72 9.98 -0.40
CA ILE A 206 -8.11 9.82 -1.80
C ILE A 206 -8.76 11.11 -2.28
N VAL A 207 -8.40 11.57 -3.47
CA VAL A 207 -8.93 12.80 -4.07
C VAL A 207 -9.10 12.65 -5.57
N LEU A 208 -10.13 13.27 -6.13
CA LEU A 208 -10.31 13.45 -7.55
C LEU A 208 -9.70 14.80 -7.97
N VAL A 209 -8.94 14.77 -9.05
CA VAL A 209 -8.37 15.97 -9.66
C VAL A 209 -8.88 16.04 -11.10
N PRO A 210 -9.34 17.18 -11.61
CA PRO A 210 -9.70 17.30 -13.03
C PRO A 210 -8.59 16.76 -13.93
N LYS A 211 -8.95 16.09 -15.00
CA LYS A 211 -8.00 15.39 -15.90
C LYS A 211 -6.87 16.30 -16.34
N GLY A 212 -5.63 15.84 -16.14
CA GLY A 212 -4.43 16.62 -16.43
C GLY A 212 -4.11 17.72 -15.42
N GLY A 213 -4.88 17.83 -14.33
CA GLY A 213 -4.61 18.76 -13.24
C GLY A 213 -3.37 18.39 -12.45
N LYS A 214 -2.87 19.31 -11.64
CA LYS A 214 -1.68 19.12 -10.83
C LYS A 214 -1.93 18.08 -9.73
N ALA A 215 -1.00 17.12 -9.58
CA ALA A 215 -1.01 16.18 -8.48
C ALA A 215 -1.02 16.88 -7.10
N PRO A 216 -1.68 16.31 -6.07
CA PRO A 216 -1.77 16.92 -4.74
C PRO A 216 -0.43 17.02 -4.00
N GLY A 217 0.59 16.32 -4.47
CA GLY A 217 1.93 16.31 -3.90
C GLY A 217 2.89 15.45 -4.72
N SER A 218 4.01 15.06 -4.14
CA SER A 218 5.00 14.17 -4.77
C SER A 218 4.35 12.84 -5.17
N THR A 219 4.74 12.33 -6.33
CA THR A 219 4.33 11.01 -6.87
C THR A 219 5.52 10.07 -7.09
N ALA A 220 6.69 10.42 -6.56
CA ALA A 220 7.95 9.72 -6.87
C ALA A 220 8.03 8.30 -6.25
N ALA A 221 7.45 8.10 -5.05
CA ALA A 221 7.58 6.85 -4.32
C ALA A 221 6.28 6.44 -3.58
N PRO A 222 5.16 6.22 -4.30
CA PRO A 222 3.89 5.82 -3.70
C PRO A 222 3.90 4.36 -3.19
N TYR A 223 4.81 3.55 -3.68
CA TYR A 223 4.88 2.12 -3.42
C TYR A 223 6.29 1.65 -3.14
N LYS A 224 6.41 0.74 -2.19
CA LYS A 224 7.66 0.08 -1.85
C LYS A 224 7.50 -1.43 -2.02
N GLU A 225 8.31 -2.01 -2.86
CA GLU A 225 8.37 -3.45 -3.07
C GLU A 225 9.75 -3.95 -2.62
N LEU A 226 9.73 -5.06 -1.89
CA LEU A 226 10.97 -5.70 -1.54
C LEU A 226 11.61 -6.23 -2.83
N PRO A 227 12.84 -5.84 -3.13
CA PRO A 227 13.49 -6.38 -4.31
C PRO A 227 13.59 -7.91 -4.19
N PRO A 228 13.55 -8.65 -5.30
CA PRO A 228 13.65 -10.10 -5.28
C PRO A 228 14.95 -10.54 -4.60
N ALA A 229 14.84 -11.53 -3.73
CA ALA A 229 15.96 -12.02 -2.92
C ALA A 229 16.76 -13.11 -3.65
N VAL A 230 16.10 -13.93 -4.47
CA VAL A 230 16.71 -15.09 -5.13
C VAL A 230 16.41 -15.07 -6.61
N SER A 231 17.43 -15.30 -7.41
CA SER A 231 17.33 -15.53 -8.85
C SER A 231 17.79 -16.95 -9.15
N TYR A 232 17.11 -17.65 -10.02
CA TYR A 232 17.49 -19.02 -10.40
C TYR A 232 17.14 -19.37 -11.83
N GLN A 233 17.87 -20.35 -12.37
CA GLN A 233 17.71 -20.91 -13.70
C GLN A 233 17.77 -22.42 -13.65
N SER A 234 17.04 -23.09 -14.52
CA SER A 234 17.16 -24.51 -14.79
C SER A 234 17.78 -24.77 -16.18
N TYR A 235 18.57 -25.82 -16.29
CA TYR A 235 19.07 -26.34 -17.56
C TYR A 235 18.21 -27.51 -18.00
N LEU A 236 17.64 -27.40 -19.21
CA LEU A 236 16.69 -28.37 -19.77
C LEU A 236 16.99 -28.57 -21.25
N SER A 237 17.04 -29.82 -21.69
CA SER A 237 17.14 -30.15 -23.13
C SER A 237 18.25 -29.40 -23.84
N GLY A 238 19.41 -29.30 -23.23
CA GLY A 238 20.61 -28.70 -23.84
C GLY A 238 20.69 -27.17 -23.75
N ALA A 239 19.82 -26.51 -22.95
CA ALA A 239 19.86 -25.05 -22.80
C ALA A 239 19.46 -24.56 -21.42
N TRP A 240 20.12 -23.46 -20.98
CA TRP A 240 19.69 -22.71 -19.81
C TRP A 240 18.40 -21.96 -20.13
N GLN A 241 17.40 -22.12 -19.26
CA GLN A 241 16.18 -21.35 -19.33
C GLN A 241 16.44 -19.91 -18.86
N ASN A 242 15.50 -19.01 -19.14
CA ASN A 242 15.57 -17.65 -18.61
C ASN A 242 15.65 -17.65 -17.09
N SER A 243 16.39 -16.68 -16.54
CA SER A 243 16.41 -16.46 -15.10
C SER A 243 15.02 -16.04 -14.62
N VAL A 244 14.59 -16.65 -13.54
CA VAL A 244 13.35 -16.29 -12.83
C VAL A 244 13.68 -15.85 -11.41
N LEU A 245 12.74 -15.16 -10.79
CA LEU A 245 12.91 -14.56 -9.47
C LEU A 245 11.89 -15.16 -8.52
N ASP A 246 12.20 -15.12 -7.25
CA ASP A 246 11.40 -15.56 -6.11
C ASP A 246 10.07 -16.23 -6.46
N ASN A 247 9.84 -17.41 -5.98
CA ASN A 247 8.59 -18.17 -6.13
C ASN A 247 8.04 -18.34 -7.57
N THR A 248 8.82 -18.04 -8.60
CA THR A 248 8.44 -18.24 -10.00
C THR A 248 8.91 -19.63 -10.44
N VAL A 249 8.12 -20.35 -11.21
CA VAL A 249 8.50 -21.69 -11.69
C VAL A 249 9.64 -21.57 -12.71
N SER A 250 10.75 -22.31 -12.49
CA SER A 250 11.81 -22.51 -13.47
C SER A 250 11.78 -23.97 -13.94
N GLY A 251 11.65 -24.16 -15.23
CA GLY A 251 11.50 -25.48 -15.81
C GLY A 251 10.17 -25.67 -16.54
N THR A 252 9.74 -26.91 -16.71
CA THR A 252 8.50 -27.27 -17.41
C THR A 252 7.61 -28.15 -16.55
N VAL A 253 6.30 -27.97 -16.69
CA VAL A 253 5.28 -28.80 -16.03
C VAL A 253 4.57 -29.64 -17.09
N GLY A 254 4.38 -30.95 -16.83
CA GLY A 254 3.63 -31.85 -17.72
C GLY A 254 4.35 -32.23 -19.03
N GLN A 255 5.60 -31.87 -19.23
CA GLN A 255 6.37 -32.16 -20.47
C GLN A 255 7.37 -33.31 -20.32
N ALA A 256 7.43 -33.98 -19.19
CA ALA A 256 8.37 -35.07 -18.88
C ALA A 256 9.85 -34.75 -19.19
N LYS A 257 10.24 -33.46 -19.14
CA LYS A 257 11.63 -33.02 -19.32
C LYS A 257 12.36 -33.02 -17.99
N GLN A 258 13.59 -33.49 -18.01
CA GLN A 258 14.45 -33.51 -16.83
C GLN A 258 15.16 -32.18 -16.66
N ILE A 259 15.31 -31.74 -15.41
CA ILE A 259 16.23 -30.66 -15.04
C ILE A 259 17.60 -31.31 -14.86
N GLU A 260 18.56 -30.89 -15.69
CA GLU A 260 19.93 -31.43 -15.75
C GLU A 260 20.90 -30.57 -14.95
N GLY A 261 20.56 -29.32 -14.70
CA GLY A 261 21.34 -28.40 -13.92
C GLY A 261 20.53 -27.23 -13.38
N ILE A 262 21.01 -26.64 -12.30
CA ILE A 262 20.45 -25.41 -11.72
C ILE A 262 21.55 -24.41 -11.39
N LYS A 263 21.20 -23.14 -11.45
CA LYS A 263 21.96 -22.02 -10.88
C LYS A 263 21.04 -21.24 -9.97
N ILE A 264 21.53 -20.84 -8.79
CA ILE A 264 20.79 -20.02 -7.85
C ILE A 264 21.71 -18.92 -7.32
N SER A 265 21.25 -17.68 -7.35
CA SER A 265 22.01 -16.52 -6.85
C SER A 265 21.17 -15.67 -5.94
N LEU A 266 21.77 -15.10 -4.91
CA LEU A 266 21.18 -14.00 -4.16
C LEU A 266 21.28 -12.71 -4.97
N GLN A 267 20.26 -11.88 -4.87
CA GLN A 267 20.27 -10.54 -5.48
C GLN A 267 20.84 -9.55 -4.47
N ASP A 268 21.90 -8.85 -4.82
CA ASP A 268 22.68 -7.98 -3.90
C ASP A 268 21.83 -6.92 -3.19
N LYS A 269 20.77 -6.44 -3.83
CA LYS A 269 19.87 -5.42 -3.25
C LYS A 269 18.89 -5.98 -2.21
N ALA A 270 18.69 -7.29 -2.18
CA ALA A 270 17.74 -7.94 -1.29
C ALA A 270 18.36 -8.39 0.03
N VAL A 271 19.68 -8.49 0.09
CA VAL A 271 20.40 -9.04 1.24
C VAL A 271 20.98 -7.89 2.04
N SER A 272 20.34 -7.57 3.15
CA SER A 272 20.79 -6.51 4.08
C SER A 272 22.04 -6.89 4.88
N PHE A 273 22.57 -8.10 4.66
CA PHE A 273 23.73 -8.62 5.42
C PHE A 273 24.91 -8.82 4.48
N ALA A 274 25.94 -8.00 4.66
CA ALA A 274 27.20 -8.19 3.96
C ALA A 274 27.74 -9.61 4.20
N GLY A 275 28.13 -10.29 3.14
CA GLY A 275 28.67 -11.64 3.21
C GLY A 275 27.66 -12.79 3.19
N SER A 276 26.38 -12.50 3.02
CA SER A 276 25.37 -13.56 2.82
C SER A 276 25.63 -14.33 1.54
N SER A 277 25.43 -15.64 1.57
CA SER A 277 25.53 -16.51 0.40
C SER A 277 24.46 -17.60 0.44
N ILE A 278 24.03 -18.04 -0.73
CA ILE A 278 23.19 -19.22 -0.86
C ILE A 278 24.07 -20.40 -1.28
N GLN A 279 23.95 -21.51 -0.58
CA GLN A 279 24.60 -22.76 -0.95
C GLN A 279 23.55 -23.79 -1.36
N TYR A 280 23.82 -24.54 -2.38
CA TYR A 280 22.91 -25.56 -2.90
C TYR A 280 23.67 -26.71 -3.58
N ARG A 281 23.00 -27.84 -3.68
CA ARG A 281 23.46 -29.00 -4.43
C ARG A 281 22.27 -29.77 -4.97
N THR A 282 22.49 -30.53 -6.04
CA THR A 282 21.50 -31.40 -6.65
C THR A 282 21.84 -32.86 -6.43
N HIS A 283 20.81 -33.70 -6.40
CA HIS A 283 20.95 -35.16 -6.49
C HIS A 283 20.63 -35.58 -7.95
N LEU A 284 21.54 -36.21 -8.60
CA LEU A 284 21.36 -36.72 -9.96
C LEU A 284 21.15 -38.23 -9.95
N GLN A 285 20.29 -38.72 -10.83
CA GLN A 285 19.82 -40.10 -10.87
C GLN A 285 20.95 -41.14 -10.81
N THR A 286 22.02 -40.97 -11.56
CA THR A 286 23.14 -41.93 -11.63
C THR A 286 24.42 -41.44 -10.94
N TYR A 287 24.44 -40.20 -10.49
CA TYR A 287 25.64 -39.55 -9.93
C TYR A 287 25.51 -39.17 -8.47
N ALA A 288 24.37 -39.52 -7.81
CA ALA A 288 24.06 -39.19 -6.42
C ALA A 288 24.14 -37.66 -6.11
N TRP A 289 24.37 -37.32 -4.86
CA TRP A 289 24.53 -35.94 -4.44
C TRP A 289 25.82 -35.33 -5.03
N GLN A 290 25.63 -34.21 -5.72
CA GLN A 290 26.74 -33.41 -6.21
C GLN A 290 27.39 -32.61 -5.06
N GLY A 291 28.59 -32.09 -5.32
CA GLY A 291 29.24 -31.17 -4.39
C GLY A 291 28.41 -29.90 -4.15
N TRP A 292 28.61 -29.27 -2.99
CA TRP A 292 28.03 -27.97 -2.69
C TRP A 292 28.58 -26.89 -3.63
N THR A 293 27.73 -26.04 -4.13
CA THR A 293 28.08 -24.84 -4.87
C THR A 293 27.34 -23.63 -4.29
N SER A 294 27.70 -22.41 -4.70
CA SER A 294 27.13 -21.19 -4.16
C SER A 294 27.01 -20.09 -5.23
N ASN A 295 26.12 -19.11 -4.98
CA ASN A 295 26.03 -17.82 -5.68
C ASN A 295 26.19 -17.92 -7.21
N GLY A 296 25.29 -18.61 -7.88
CA GLY A 296 25.28 -18.74 -9.33
C GLY A 296 26.20 -19.85 -9.90
N GLY A 297 26.90 -20.58 -9.06
CA GLY A 297 27.62 -21.77 -9.48
C GLY A 297 26.67 -22.82 -10.06
N ILE A 298 27.18 -23.69 -10.92
CA ILE A 298 26.37 -24.77 -11.53
C ILE A 298 26.29 -25.94 -10.57
N SER A 299 25.09 -26.44 -10.29
CA SER A 299 24.86 -27.74 -9.67
C SER A 299 24.07 -28.62 -10.64
N GLY A 300 24.61 -29.79 -10.96
CA GLY A 300 24.09 -30.66 -11.99
C GLY A 300 25.14 -30.97 -13.05
N LYS A 301 24.68 -31.57 -14.12
CA LYS A 301 25.50 -31.86 -15.33
C LYS A 301 24.75 -31.38 -16.57
N PRO A 302 24.86 -30.09 -16.90
CA PRO A 302 24.29 -29.52 -18.11
C PRO A 302 25.04 -29.95 -19.39
#